data_6a4bcfd6773a3e86ea9ec4fb4ae9d16e
#
_entry.id   6a4bcfd6773a3e86ea9ec4fb4ae9d16e
#
_cell.length_a   1.000
_cell.length_b   1.000
_cell.length_c   1.000
_cell.angle_alpha   90.00
_cell.angle_beta   90.00
_cell.angle_gamma   90.00
#
_symmetry.space_group_name_H-M   'P 1'
#
loop_
_entity.id
_entity.type
_entity.pdbx_description
1 polymer ?
#
loop_
_entity_poly.entity_id
_entity_poly.type
_entity_poly.pdbx_seq_one_letter_code
_entity_poly.pdbx_strand_id
1 'polypeptide(L)'
;MEMDKRLIFMIIIFLCLIYGINLFIVWTNQCIFNNDMTLFCYLIPLFITIYVMIMFSLHFYKPFSGKGEIIYSIFYIIFAIYIGYLLYIFLTSVILRIVDACVDIPADIGIPILYGFPGIICIYGIINALITKVVKITLKFPGYKDRTTILHLTDIHLGAIHQKFSVERIVKEIEELNPDIVVITGDMADGSLSVKTEWLRPFDKLDMPILYVTGNHEEMNPCESMIKAVNETKIKHIGKHGRYKYRGINFIGEDFGYNLRKCLNDIKQEEGIPNILLSHIPIMKPEEIAQYNIFLFLAGHTHGGQLFPLHIFAYCANACFSGLYSDSEKKHHVFVSEGVNNALPPMRVGCSRVFGVITIEGE
;
A
#
# COMPACT_ATOMS: atom_id res chain seq x y z
N MET A 1 26.62 -12.36 6.49
CA MET A 1 25.18 -12.58 6.61
C MET A 1 24.82 -13.68 5.61
N GLU A 2 24.61 -14.89 6.08
CA GLU A 2 24.13 -15.98 5.20
C GLU A 2 22.69 -15.68 4.82
N MET A 3 22.45 -15.49 3.55
CA MET A 3 21.10 -15.28 3.01
C MET A 3 20.30 -16.59 3.16
N ASP A 4 19.10 -16.52 3.73
CA ASP A 4 18.24 -17.71 3.92
C ASP A 4 18.04 -18.43 2.57
N LYS A 5 18.28 -19.74 2.54
CA LYS A 5 18.12 -20.57 1.33
C LYS A 5 16.70 -20.48 0.75
N ARG A 6 15.68 -20.26 1.60
CA ARG A 6 14.29 -20.04 1.17
C ARG A 6 14.13 -18.73 0.40
N LEU A 7 14.78 -17.66 0.87
CA LEU A 7 14.76 -16.36 0.19
C LEU A 7 15.45 -16.46 -1.17
N ILE A 8 16.61 -17.12 -1.26
CA ILE A 8 17.30 -17.35 -2.55
C ILE A 8 16.39 -18.10 -3.51
N PHE A 9 15.74 -19.16 -3.06
CA PHE A 9 14.84 -19.98 -3.86
C PHE A 9 13.64 -19.15 -4.38
N MET A 10 13.04 -18.32 -3.54
CA MET A 10 11.94 -17.43 -3.94
C MET A 10 12.38 -16.39 -4.97
N ILE A 11 13.58 -15.82 -4.82
CA ILE A 11 14.16 -14.89 -5.80
C ILE A 11 14.34 -15.58 -7.16
N ILE A 12 14.90 -16.80 -7.18
CA ILE A 12 15.10 -17.55 -8.42
C ILE A 12 13.75 -17.82 -9.11
N ILE A 13 12.73 -18.27 -8.36
CA ILE A 13 11.39 -18.50 -8.91
C ILE A 13 10.83 -17.20 -9.52
N PHE A 14 10.94 -16.08 -8.80
CA PHE A 14 10.47 -14.78 -9.28
C PHE A 14 11.16 -14.35 -10.57
N LEU A 15 12.49 -14.51 -10.67
CA LEU A 15 13.25 -14.17 -11.87
C LEU A 15 12.90 -15.09 -13.06
N CYS A 16 12.74 -16.39 -12.81
CA CYS A 16 12.27 -17.33 -13.82
C CYS A 16 10.86 -16.97 -14.33
N LEU A 17 9.99 -16.54 -13.42
CA LEU A 17 8.64 -16.08 -13.78
C LEU A 17 8.69 -14.82 -14.66
N ILE A 18 9.48 -13.81 -14.28
CA ILE A 18 9.66 -12.58 -15.06
C ILE A 18 10.20 -12.89 -16.45
N TYR A 19 11.23 -13.74 -16.55
CA TYR A 19 11.79 -14.15 -17.84
C TYR A 19 10.76 -14.91 -18.69
N GLY A 20 10.04 -15.86 -18.09
CA GLY A 20 9.00 -16.64 -18.75
C GLY A 20 7.85 -15.79 -19.28
N ILE A 21 7.39 -14.79 -18.50
CA ILE A 21 6.37 -13.83 -18.93
C ILE A 21 6.86 -13.04 -20.15
N ASN A 22 8.07 -12.51 -20.10
CA ASN A 22 8.64 -11.76 -21.25
C ASN A 22 8.79 -12.64 -22.49
N LEU A 23 9.24 -13.88 -22.34
CA LEU A 23 9.29 -14.84 -23.47
C LEU A 23 7.90 -15.15 -24.04
N PHE A 24 6.89 -15.29 -23.17
CA PHE A 24 5.52 -15.51 -23.61
C PHE A 24 4.98 -14.34 -24.43
N ILE A 25 5.28 -13.10 -24.04
CA ILE A 25 4.91 -11.89 -24.80
C ILE A 25 5.58 -11.90 -26.18
N VAL A 26 6.88 -12.19 -26.24
CA VAL A 26 7.64 -12.29 -27.50
C VAL A 26 7.08 -13.40 -28.38
N TRP A 27 6.80 -14.57 -27.81
CA TRP A 27 6.19 -15.70 -28.53
C TRP A 27 4.79 -15.35 -29.05
N THR A 28 3.99 -14.62 -28.29
CA THR A 28 2.67 -14.13 -28.72
C THR A 28 2.80 -13.22 -29.94
N ASN A 29 3.75 -12.27 -29.91
CA ASN A 29 4.02 -11.38 -31.03
C ASN A 29 4.42 -12.17 -32.29
N GLN A 30 5.26 -13.20 -32.14
CA GLN A 30 5.64 -14.04 -33.25
C GLN A 30 4.46 -14.84 -33.83
N CYS A 31 3.69 -15.52 -32.98
CA CYS A 31 2.61 -16.40 -33.42
C CYS A 31 1.47 -15.65 -34.11
N ILE A 32 1.09 -14.45 -33.59
CA ILE A 32 -0.04 -13.70 -34.16
C ILE A 32 0.39 -12.88 -35.37
N PHE A 33 1.62 -12.32 -35.38
CA PHE A 33 2.02 -11.36 -36.41
C PHE A 33 3.08 -11.90 -37.39
N ASN A 34 3.39 -13.19 -37.28
CA ASN A 34 4.31 -13.90 -38.20
C ASN A 34 5.70 -13.25 -38.30
N ASN A 35 6.17 -12.64 -37.18
CA ASN A 35 7.46 -12.01 -37.08
C ASN A 35 8.53 -13.05 -36.77
N ASP A 36 9.63 -13.08 -37.54
CA ASP A 36 10.74 -13.99 -37.29
C ASP A 36 11.40 -13.75 -35.94
N MET A 37 11.58 -14.82 -35.15
CA MET A 37 12.32 -14.77 -33.89
C MET A 37 13.81 -14.61 -34.16
N THR A 38 14.31 -13.40 -33.95
CA THR A 38 15.76 -13.14 -33.99
C THR A 38 16.38 -13.37 -32.60
N LEU A 39 17.71 -13.47 -32.55
CA LEU A 39 18.45 -13.58 -31.30
C LEU A 39 18.08 -12.45 -30.32
N PHE A 40 17.78 -11.23 -30.81
CA PHE A 40 17.34 -10.10 -30.01
C PHE A 40 16.05 -10.36 -29.23
N CYS A 41 15.13 -11.15 -29.77
CA CYS A 41 13.89 -11.54 -29.13
C CYS A 41 14.11 -12.33 -27.83
N TYR A 42 15.21 -13.02 -27.68
CA TYR A 42 15.61 -13.73 -26.45
C TYR A 42 16.51 -12.87 -25.57
N LEU A 43 17.37 -12.04 -26.14
CA LEU A 43 18.29 -11.19 -25.38
C LEU A 43 17.58 -10.07 -24.65
N ILE A 44 16.55 -9.44 -25.24
CA ILE A 44 15.79 -8.36 -24.58
C ILE A 44 15.14 -8.85 -23.28
N PRO A 45 14.36 -9.94 -23.23
CA PRO A 45 13.85 -10.53 -21.98
C PRO A 45 14.94 -10.83 -20.95
N LEU A 46 16.09 -11.32 -21.41
CA LEU A 46 17.22 -11.62 -20.52
C LEU A 46 17.77 -10.33 -19.88
N PHE A 47 18.04 -9.28 -20.67
CA PHE A 47 18.52 -8.00 -20.14
C PHE A 47 17.53 -7.36 -19.17
N ILE A 48 16.23 -7.42 -19.47
CA ILE A 48 15.18 -6.94 -18.58
C ILE A 48 15.19 -7.73 -17.28
N THR A 49 15.31 -9.07 -17.34
CA THR A 49 15.36 -9.90 -16.14
C THR A 49 16.59 -9.59 -15.29
N ILE A 50 17.75 -9.37 -15.90
CA ILE A 50 18.96 -8.93 -15.22
C ILE A 50 18.74 -7.57 -14.54
N TYR A 51 18.13 -6.63 -15.26
CA TYR A 51 17.79 -5.31 -14.68
C TYR A 51 16.88 -5.44 -13.45
N VAL A 52 15.81 -6.25 -13.54
CA VAL A 52 14.91 -6.54 -12.41
C VAL A 52 15.68 -7.15 -11.24
N MET A 53 16.58 -8.11 -11.51
CA MET A 53 17.44 -8.73 -10.51
C MET A 53 18.33 -7.70 -9.81
N ILE A 54 18.96 -6.81 -10.58
CA ILE A 54 19.80 -5.74 -10.04
C ILE A 54 18.96 -4.81 -9.12
N MET A 55 17.82 -4.34 -9.61
CA MET A 55 16.96 -3.44 -8.83
C MET A 55 16.44 -4.09 -7.54
N PHE A 56 16.07 -5.37 -7.60
CA PHE A 56 15.65 -6.15 -6.45
C PHE A 56 16.81 -6.32 -5.45
N SER A 57 18.01 -6.64 -5.91
CA SER A 57 19.19 -6.75 -5.05
C SER A 57 19.53 -5.42 -4.38
N LEU A 58 19.49 -4.32 -5.12
CA LEU A 58 19.75 -2.98 -4.60
C LEU A 58 18.71 -2.53 -3.56
N HIS A 59 17.48 -2.99 -3.68
CA HIS A 59 16.43 -2.76 -2.68
C HIS A 59 16.81 -3.31 -1.30
N PHE A 60 17.50 -4.44 -1.23
CA PHE A 60 17.95 -5.02 0.05
C PHE A 60 19.29 -4.45 0.56
N TYR A 61 20.22 -4.13 -0.33
CA TYR A 61 21.57 -3.69 0.06
C TYR A 61 21.70 -2.20 0.39
N LYS A 62 20.87 -1.34 -0.19
CA LYS A 62 20.77 0.14 0.04
C LYS A 62 22.11 0.86 0.21
N PRO A 63 23.04 0.71 -0.71
CA PRO A 63 24.38 1.30 -0.57
C PRO A 63 24.43 2.81 -0.88
N PHE A 64 23.26 3.48 -1.03
CA PHE A 64 23.19 4.81 -1.62
C PHE A 64 23.12 5.91 -0.57
N SER A 65 23.84 7.00 -0.85
CA SER A 65 23.78 8.27 -0.12
C SER A 65 23.92 9.44 -1.08
N GLY A 66 23.37 10.58 -0.73
CA GLY A 66 23.49 11.82 -1.50
C GLY A 66 23.00 11.67 -2.96
N LYS A 67 23.87 12.00 -3.94
CA LYS A 67 23.52 11.92 -5.38
C LYS A 67 23.16 10.50 -5.85
N GLY A 68 23.72 9.48 -5.20
CA GLY A 68 23.41 8.07 -5.51
C GLY A 68 21.95 7.72 -5.26
N GLU A 69 21.30 8.29 -4.24
CA GLU A 69 19.88 8.08 -3.95
C GLU A 69 18.98 8.61 -5.09
N ILE A 70 19.32 9.76 -5.68
CA ILE A 70 18.56 10.33 -6.79
C ILE A 70 18.63 9.41 -8.01
N ILE A 71 19.83 8.95 -8.36
CA ILE A 71 20.04 8.03 -9.49
C ILE A 71 19.27 6.72 -9.24
N TYR A 72 19.40 6.15 -8.04
CA TYR A 72 18.65 4.96 -7.66
C TYR A 72 17.14 5.17 -7.79
N SER A 73 16.60 6.27 -7.28
CA SER A 73 15.16 6.58 -7.35
C SER A 73 14.66 6.65 -8.80
N ILE A 74 15.44 7.23 -9.72
CA ILE A 74 15.08 7.29 -11.15
C ILE A 74 14.96 5.87 -11.72
N PHE A 75 15.98 5.02 -11.51
CA PHE A 75 15.94 3.63 -11.99
C PHE A 75 14.84 2.83 -11.29
N TYR A 76 14.61 3.07 -9.99
CA TYR A 76 13.55 2.40 -9.24
C TYR A 76 12.14 2.75 -9.76
N ILE A 77 11.90 4.01 -10.12
CA ILE A 77 10.64 4.45 -10.74
C ILE A 77 10.43 3.75 -12.10
N ILE A 78 11.48 3.69 -12.95
CA ILE A 78 11.43 3.00 -14.24
C ILE A 78 11.09 1.51 -14.01
N PHE A 79 11.77 0.87 -13.07
CA PHE A 79 11.52 -0.51 -12.67
C PHE A 79 10.07 -0.71 -12.21
N ALA A 80 9.58 0.16 -11.33
CA ALA A 80 8.24 0.09 -10.77
C ALA A 80 7.15 0.22 -11.86
N ILE A 81 7.30 1.18 -12.77
CA ILE A 81 6.39 1.37 -13.91
C ILE A 81 6.43 0.15 -14.84
N TYR A 82 7.63 -0.39 -15.09
CA TYR A 82 7.78 -1.59 -15.91
C TYR A 82 7.04 -2.79 -15.32
N ILE A 83 7.11 -3.03 -14.00
CA ILE A 83 6.39 -4.14 -13.35
C ILE A 83 4.87 -3.99 -13.54
N GLY A 84 4.33 -2.79 -13.41
CA GLY A 84 2.91 -2.54 -13.70
C GLY A 84 2.56 -2.76 -15.17
N TYR A 85 3.40 -2.29 -16.09
CA TYR A 85 3.22 -2.52 -17.54
C TYR A 85 3.30 -4.00 -17.89
N LEU A 86 4.24 -4.75 -17.29
CA LEU A 86 4.43 -6.18 -17.50
C LEU A 86 3.17 -6.99 -17.16
N LEU A 87 2.47 -6.61 -16.08
CA LEU A 87 1.19 -7.24 -15.73
C LEU A 87 0.17 -7.08 -16.87
N TYR A 88 -0.02 -5.86 -17.35
CA TYR A 88 -1.07 -5.59 -18.34
C TYR A 88 -0.72 -6.09 -19.75
N ILE A 89 0.54 -6.03 -20.18
CA ILE A 89 0.94 -6.60 -21.47
C ILE A 89 0.85 -8.11 -21.44
N PHE A 90 1.16 -8.77 -20.32
CA PHE A 90 0.94 -10.21 -20.16
C PHE A 90 -0.53 -10.59 -20.28
N LEU A 91 -1.42 -9.89 -19.54
CA LEU A 91 -2.86 -10.14 -19.63
C LEU A 91 -3.40 -9.89 -21.04
N THR A 92 -2.95 -8.82 -21.70
CA THR A 92 -3.32 -8.54 -23.10
C THR A 92 -2.82 -9.65 -24.03
N SER A 93 -1.59 -10.15 -23.83
CA SER A 93 -1.04 -11.26 -24.60
C SER A 93 -1.90 -12.53 -24.47
N VAL A 94 -2.32 -12.87 -23.26
CA VAL A 94 -3.19 -14.02 -23.00
C VAL A 94 -4.53 -13.85 -23.73
N ILE A 95 -5.16 -12.68 -23.62
CA ILE A 95 -6.45 -12.41 -24.29
C ILE A 95 -6.29 -12.50 -25.81
N LEU A 96 -5.25 -11.87 -26.38
CA LEU A 96 -5.01 -11.93 -27.82
C LEU A 96 -4.80 -13.36 -28.31
N ARG A 97 -4.08 -14.21 -27.56
CA ARG A 97 -3.90 -15.62 -27.91
C ARG A 97 -5.21 -16.41 -27.91
N ILE A 98 -6.12 -16.09 -26.97
CA ILE A 98 -7.46 -16.73 -26.92
C ILE A 98 -8.30 -16.29 -28.13
N VAL A 99 -8.27 -14.99 -28.46
CA VAL A 99 -9.03 -14.47 -29.62
C VAL A 99 -8.47 -15.00 -30.93
N ASP A 100 -7.15 -15.01 -31.11
CA ASP A 100 -6.44 -15.50 -32.29
C ASP A 100 -6.75 -16.97 -32.59
N ALA A 101 -7.01 -17.78 -31.56
CA ALA A 101 -7.44 -19.16 -31.74
C ALA A 101 -8.85 -19.29 -32.40
N CYS A 102 -9.64 -18.23 -32.43
CA CYS A 102 -10.97 -18.18 -33.00
C CYS A 102 -11.07 -17.33 -34.27
N VAL A 103 -10.25 -16.28 -34.37
CA VAL A 103 -10.30 -15.29 -35.47
C VAL A 103 -8.89 -14.77 -35.73
N ASP A 104 -8.45 -14.80 -37.00
CA ASP A 104 -7.17 -14.21 -37.40
C ASP A 104 -7.13 -12.72 -37.07
N ILE A 105 -6.10 -12.28 -36.34
CA ILE A 105 -5.92 -10.89 -35.92
C ILE A 105 -4.92 -10.23 -36.89
N PRO A 106 -5.36 -9.21 -37.69
CA PRO A 106 -4.44 -8.45 -38.54
C PRO A 106 -3.38 -7.72 -37.71
N ALA A 107 -2.14 -7.68 -38.17
CA ALA A 107 -1.00 -7.10 -37.44
C ALA A 107 -1.15 -5.60 -37.17
N ASP A 108 -1.77 -4.86 -38.08
CA ASP A 108 -2.06 -3.44 -37.97
C ASP A 108 -3.08 -3.11 -36.83
N ILE A 109 -3.87 -4.09 -36.42
CA ILE A 109 -4.79 -4.01 -35.28
C ILE A 109 -4.15 -4.60 -34.02
N GLY A 110 -3.57 -5.79 -34.14
CA GLY A 110 -3.09 -6.55 -32.99
C GLY A 110 -1.84 -5.98 -32.33
N ILE A 111 -0.89 -5.41 -33.08
CA ILE A 111 0.31 -4.78 -32.52
C ILE A 111 -0.03 -3.55 -31.66
N PRO A 112 -0.84 -2.57 -32.13
CA PRO A 112 -1.31 -1.49 -31.27
C PRO A 112 -2.05 -1.95 -30.02
N ILE A 113 -2.86 -3.01 -30.10
CA ILE A 113 -3.56 -3.57 -28.94
C ILE A 113 -2.54 -4.19 -27.98
N LEU A 114 -1.61 -5.02 -28.46
CA LEU A 114 -0.63 -5.70 -27.61
C LEU A 114 0.23 -4.74 -26.79
N TYR A 115 0.71 -3.68 -27.39
CA TYR A 115 1.65 -2.75 -26.76
C TYR A 115 1.00 -1.43 -26.31
N GLY A 116 0.02 -0.92 -27.05
CA GLY A 116 -0.61 0.37 -26.77
C GLY A 116 -1.64 0.31 -25.66
N PHE A 117 -2.52 -0.70 -25.65
CA PHE A 117 -3.55 -0.83 -24.64
C PHE A 117 -3.01 -0.93 -23.20
N PRO A 118 -1.98 -1.77 -22.90
CA PRO A 118 -1.31 -1.77 -21.60
C PRO A 118 -0.73 -0.40 -21.22
N GLY A 119 -0.17 0.32 -22.19
CA GLY A 119 0.35 1.67 -21.98
C GLY A 119 -0.74 2.66 -21.54
N ILE A 120 -1.91 2.61 -22.18
CA ILE A 120 -3.08 3.44 -21.82
C ILE A 120 -3.55 3.11 -20.39
N ILE A 121 -3.62 1.82 -20.03
CA ILE A 121 -3.99 1.41 -18.67
C ILE A 121 -2.99 1.95 -17.65
N CYS A 122 -1.68 1.88 -17.94
CA CYS A 122 -0.65 2.39 -17.04
C CYS A 122 -0.77 3.92 -16.87
N ILE A 123 -0.96 4.67 -17.95
CA ILE A 123 -1.18 6.13 -17.88
C ILE A 123 -2.41 6.45 -17.04
N TYR A 124 -3.53 5.77 -17.30
CA TYR A 124 -4.74 5.89 -16.47
C TYR A 124 -4.44 5.59 -15.00
N GLY A 125 -3.75 4.48 -14.72
CA GLY A 125 -3.41 4.08 -13.34
C GLY A 125 -2.52 5.09 -12.62
N ILE A 126 -1.54 5.69 -13.31
CA ILE A 126 -0.68 6.75 -12.76
C ILE A 126 -1.51 8.00 -12.44
N ILE A 127 -2.38 8.44 -13.37
CA ILE A 127 -3.26 9.60 -13.15
C ILE A 127 -4.21 9.33 -11.97
N ASN A 128 -4.83 8.16 -11.94
CA ASN A 128 -5.77 7.78 -10.88
C ASN A 128 -5.08 7.71 -9.49
N ALA A 129 -3.82 7.30 -9.43
CA ALA A 129 -3.03 7.30 -8.20
C ALA A 129 -2.75 8.72 -7.63
N LEU A 130 -2.90 9.74 -8.46
CA LEU A 130 -2.77 11.14 -8.04
C LEU A 130 -4.08 11.75 -7.53
N ILE A 131 -5.22 11.12 -7.73
CA ILE A 131 -6.53 11.66 -7.36
C ILE A 131 -6.95 11.14 -6.00
N THR A 132 -7.09 12.03 -5.00
CA THR A 132 -7.53 11.67 -3.65
C THR A 132 -9.05 11.53 -3.60
N LYS A 133 -9.51 10.38 -3.12
CA LYS A 133 -10.89 10.13 -2.76
C LYS A 133 -11.05 10.28 -1.24
N VAL A 134 -11.85 11.23 -0.81
CA VAL A 134 -12.21 11.39 0.60
C VAL A 134 -13.43 10.53 0.91
N VAL A 135 -13.26 9.52 1.77
CA VAL A 135 -14.34 8.65 2.25
C VAL A 135 -14.80 9.17 3.60
N LYS A 136 -16.02 9.71 3.65
CA LYS A 136 -16.62 10.25 4.88
C LYS A 136 -17.55 9.23 5.51
N ILE A 137 -17.35 8.93 6.80
CA ILE A 137 -18.13 7.97 7.60
C ILE A 137 -18.53 8.67 8.90
N THR A 138 -19.80 8.53 9.29
CA THR A 138 -20.28 8.97 10.60
C THR A 138 -20.73 7.76 11.39
N LEU A 139 -20.18 7.58 12.59
CA LEU A 139 -20.49 6.49 13.51
C LEU A 139 -21.03 7.08 14.80
N LYS A 140 -22.09 6.48 15.33
CA LYS A 140 -22.72 6.89 16.58
C LYS A 140 -22.30 5.98 17.73
N PHE A 141 -21.91 6.58 18.84
CA PHE A 141 -21.58 5.85 20.07
C PHE A 141 -22.49 6.30 21.22
N PRO A 142 -23.27 5.39 21.83
CA PRO A 142 -24.19 5.73 22.91
C PRO A 142 -23.48 6.40 24.10
N GLY A 143 -23.98 7.57 24.50
CA GLY A 143 -23.43 8.32 25.61
C GLY A 143 -22.18 9.15 25.32
N TYR A 144 -21.65 9.15 24.12
CA TYR A 144 -20.59 10.06 23.70
C TYR A 144 -21.17 11.49 23.61
N LYS A 145 -20.53 12.46 24.26
CA LYS A 145 -21.09 13.82 24.43
C LYS A 145 -20.48 14.84 23.46
N ASP A 146 -19.45 14.43 22.73
CA ASP A 146 -18.68 15.29 21.84
C ASP A 146 -18.91 14.88 20.37
N ARG A 147 -18.30 15.61 19.48
CA ARG A 147 -18.19 15.25 18.07
C ARG A 147 -16.73 15.34 17.68
N THR A 148 -16.16 14.22 17.23
CA THR A 148 -14.73 14.14 16.90
C THR A 148 -14.54 13.60 15.52
N THR A 149 -13.80 14.34 14.69
CA THR A 149 -13.43 13.97 13.33
C THR A 149 -12.01 13.42 13.31
N ILE A 150 -11.86 12.15 12.97
CA ILE A 150 -10.61 11.43 12.87
C ILE A 150 -10.25 11.33 11.39
N LEU A 151 -9.06 11.77 11.01
CA LEU A 151 -8.51 11.47 9.69
C LEU A 151 -7.64 10.22 9.77
N HIS A 152 -8.04 9.18 9.06
CA HIS A 152 -7.31 7.94 8.94
C HIS A 152 -6.48 7.91 7.66
N LEU A 153 -5.17 7.80 7.82
CA LEU A 153 -4.17 7.60 6.78
C LEU A 153 -3.46 6.26 7.01
N THR A 154 -3.00 5.63 5.95
CA THR A 154 -2.20 4.41 5.98
C THR A 154 -1.43 4.27 4.68
N ASP A 155 -0.41 3.43 4.64
CA ASP A 155 0.29 3.08 3.40
C ASP A 155 0.84 4.34 2.69
N ILE A 156 1.64 5.14 3.40
CA ILE A 156 2.27 6.36 2.86
C ILE A 156 3.48 6.01 1.99
N HIS A 157 4.16 4.89 2.28
CA HIS A 157 5.24 4.31 1.48
C HIS A 157 6.34 5.31 1.07
N LEU A 158 6.94 5.98 2.06
CA LEU A 158 8.06 6.87 1.82
C LEU A 158 9.32 6.08 1.46
N GLY A 159 9.97 6.48 0.38
CA GLY A 159 11.17 5.82 -0.13
C GLY A 159 11.62 6.38 -1.49
N ALA A 160 11.98 5.52 -2.43
CA ALA A 160 12.50 5.93 -3.72
C ALA A 160 11.48 6.68 -4.59
N ILE A 161 10.19 6.36 -4.47
CA ILE A 161 9.11 6.98 -5.27
C ILE A 161 8.50 8.18 -4.52
N HIS A 162 8.12 7.97 -3.27
CA HIS A 162 7.45 8.96 -2.44
C HIS A 162 8.42 9.54 -1.41
N GLN A 163 8.67 10.84 -1.48
CA GLN A 163 9.59 11.56 -0.62
C GLN A 163 8.89 12.77 0.02
N LYS A 164 9.67 13.73 0.51
CA LYS A 164 9.20 14.96 1.16
C LYS A 164 8.03 15.63 0.43
N PHE A 165 8.08 15.73 -0.90
CA PHE A 165 7.02 16.35 -1.69
C PHE A 165 5.66 15.64 -1.53
N SER A 166 5.67 14.30 -1.41
CA SER A 166 4.44 13.54 -1.14
C SER A 166 3.86 13.90 0.23
N VAL A 167 4.72 14.05 1.25
CA VAL A 167 4.28 14.45 2.60
C VAL A 167 3.75 15.89 2.62
N GLU A 168 4.40 16.82 1.92
CA GLU A 168 3.93 18.22 1.80
C GLU A 168 2.53 18.28 1.18
N ARG A 169 2.27 17.45 0.17
CA ARG A 169 0.95 17.33 -0.44
C ARG A 169 -0.08 16.75 0.53
N ILE A 170 0.27 15.67 1.25
CA ILE A 170 -0.60 15.04 2.26
C ILE A 170 -0.95 16.07 3.35
N VAL A 171 0.03 16.82 3.86
CA VAL A 171 -0.17 17.85 4.89
C VAL A 171 -1.12 18.93 4.41
N LYS A 172 -0.99 19.42 3.17
CA LYS A 172 -1.93 20.38 2.59
C LYS A 172 -3.36 19.84 2.53
N GLU A 173 -3.53 18.58 2.12
CA GLU A 173 -4.86 17.93 2.09
C GLU A 173 -5.43 17.73 3.53
N ILE A 174 -4.58 17.51 4.54
CA ILE A 174 -4.98 17.44 5.96
C ILE A 174 -5.47 18.83 6.45
N GLU A 175 -4.73 19.89 6.12
CA GLU A 175 -5.12 21.26 6.47
C GLU A 175 -6.49 21.64 5.87
N GLU A 176 -6.76 21.26 4.62
CA GLU A 176 -8.05 21.49 3.95
C GLU A 176 -9.20 20.71 4.62
N LEU A 177 -8.94 19.51 5.11
CA LEU A 177 -9.93 18.66 5.79
C LEU A 177 -10.16 19.07 7.26
N ASN A 178 -9.18 19.69 7.88
CA ASN A 178 -9.19 20.20 9.24
C ASN A 178 -9.76 19.19 10.29
N PRO A 179 -9.19 17.99 10.43
CA PRO A 179 -9.65 17.00 11.39
C PRO A 179 -9.25 17.38 12.83
N ASP A 180 -9.91 16.79 13.83
CA ASP A 180 -9.54 16.93 15.24
C ASP A 180 -8.28 16.14 15.58
N ILE A 181 -8.05 15.02 14.92
CA ILE A 181 -6.90 14.12 15.13
C ILE A 181 -6.59 13.36 13.85
N VAL A 182 -5.31 13.10 13.61
CA VAL A 182 -4.82 12.24 12.52
C VAL A 182 -4.31 10.93 13.10
N VAL A 183 -4.66 9.81 12.47
CA VAL A 183 -4.12 8.49 12.81
C VAL A 183 -3.50 7.85 11.58
N ILE A 184 -2.29 7.28 11.72
CA ILE A 184 -1.54 6.63 10.65
C ILE A 184 -1.32 5.17 11.04
N THR A 185 -1.97 4.26 10.31
CA THR A 185 -1.95 2.83 10.62
C THR A 185 -0.96 2.05 9.76
N GLY A 186 0.32 2.40 9.87
CA GLY A 186 1.44 1.63 9.32
C GLY A 186 1.83 1.93 7.88
N ASP A 187 2.88 1.27 7.45
CA ASP A 187 3.51 1.38 6.14
C ASP A 187 3.79 2.84 5.74
N MET A 188 4.40 3.58 6.67
CA MET A 188 4.88 4.93 6.40
C MET A 188 6.16 4.90 5.55
N ALA A 189 7.00 3.88 5.69
CA ALA A 189 8.15 3.59 4.84
C ALA A 189 7.81 2.52 3.79
N ASP A 190 8.42 2.58 2.59
CA ASP A 190 8.31 1.51 1.58
C ASP A 190 9.46 0.50 1.62
N GLY A 191 10.49 0.82 2.37
CA GLY A 191 11.67 -0.01 2.49
C GLY A 191 12.73 0.19 1.41
N SER A 192 12.53 0.95 0.33
CA SER A 192 13.50 1.15 -0.75
C SER A 192 14.64 2.12 -0.38
N LEU A 193 14.36 3.14 0.41
CA LEU A 193 15.32 4.08 0.99
C LEU A 193 15.03 4.29 2.48
N SER A 194 16.05 4.68 3.23
CA SER A 194 15.87 5.10 4.62
C SER A 194 15.08 6.40 4.69
N VAL A 195 14.01 6.40 5.47
CA VAL A 195 13.21 7.61 5.69
C VAL A 195 14.03 8.63 6.48
N LYS A 196 14.05 9.87 5.99
CA LYS A 196 14.75 10.99 6.60
C LYS A 196 13.78 11.84 7.41
N THR A 197 14.22 12.33 8.57
CA THR A 197 13.40 13.19 9.44
C THR A 197 12.88 14.42 8.68
N GLU A 198 13.69 15.00 7.79
CA GLU A 198 13.27 16.15 6.98
C GLU A 198 12.09 15.86 6.04
N TRP A 199 11.83 14.59 5.70
CA TRP A 199 10.65 14.21 4.92
C TRP A 199 9.38 14.26 5.76
N LEU A 200 9.48 14.03 7.08
CA LEU A 200 8.34 14.06 8.03
C LEU A 200 8.09 15.44 8.64
N ARG A 201 9.08 16.36 8.61
CA ARG A 201 8.95 17.72 9.15
C ARG A 201 7.70 18.49 8.69
N PRO A 202 7.16 18.31 7.46
CA PRO A 202 5.91 18.97 7.11
C PRO A 202 4.76 18.67 8.07
N PHE A 203 4.69 17.47 8.67
CA PHE A 203 3.68 17.15 9.70
C PHE A 203 3.78 18.03 10.95
N ASP A 204 4.95 18.60 11.26
CA ASP A 204 5.13 19.47 12.42
C ASP A 204 4.35 20.80 12.33
N LYS A 205 3.87 21.16 11.14
CA LYS A 205 3.05 22.36 10.90
C LYS A 205 1.59 22.21 11.36
N LEU A 206 1.10 20.98 11.45
CA LEU A 206 -0.27 20.69 11.82
C LEU A 206 -0.48 20.89 13.33
N ASP A 207 -1.60 21.44 13.75
CA ASP A 207 -1.88 21.74 15.17
C ASP A 207 -2.48 20.55 15.93
N MET A 208 -3.18 19.64 15.20
CA MET A 208 -3.83 18.48 15.81
C MET A 208 -2.83 17.38 16.19
N PRO A 209 -3.18 16.48 17.13
CA PRO A 209 -2.39 15.28 17.43
C PRO A 209 -2.30 14.35 16.22
N ILE A 210 -1.13 13.72 16.06
CA ILE A 210 -0.89 12.71 15.03
C ILE A 210 -0.42 11.44 15.74
N LEU A 211 -1.17 10.35 15.58
CA LEU A 211 -0.83 9.04 16.15
C LEU A 211 -0.32 8.12 15.04
N TYR A 212 0.62 7.25 15.38
CA TYR A 212 1.24 6.33 14.45
C TYR A 212 1.45 4.94 15.08
N VAL A 213 1.22 3.91 14.30
CA VAL A 213 1.65 2.52 14.54
C VAL A 213 2.40 1.99 13.32
N THR A 214 3.26 0.99 13.49
CA THR A 214 4.04 0.42 12.37
C THR A 214 3.24 -0.58 11.54
N GLY A 215 3.62 -0.74 10.27
CA GLY A 215 3.16 -1.78 9.36
C GLY A 215 4.27 -2.78 9.02
N ASN A 216 4.00 -3.66 8.06
CA ASN A 216 4.96 -4.72 7.70
C ASN A 216 6.17 -4.19 6.91
N HIS A 217 6.07 -3.08 6.23
CA HIS A 217 7.19 -2.47 5.51
C HIS A 217 8.23 -1.83 6.44
N GLU A 218 7.85 -1.40 7.63
CA GLU A 218 8.80 -0.95 8.65
C GLU A 218 9.71 -2.08 9.11
N GLU A 219 9.26 -3.35 9.13
CA GLU A 219 10.11 -4.50 9.50
C GLU A 219 11.02 -4.98 8.36
N MET A 220 10.67 -4.75 7.09
CA MET A 220 11.50 -5.11 5.94
C MET A 220 12.80 -4.32 5.87
N ASN A 221 12.89 -3.21 6.58
CA ASN A 221 14.07 -2.35 6.62
C ASN A 221 14.18 -1.66 7.95
N PRO A 222 15.41 -1.31 8.42
CA PRO A 222 15.54 -1.07 9.83
C PRO A 222 14.47 -0.12 10.32
N CYS A 223 13.49 -0.68 10.98
CA CYS A 223 12.41 -0.01 11.70
C CYS A 223 12.97 1.13 12.57
N GLU A 224 14.22 0.97 13.01
CA GLU A 224 14.96 1.95 13.78
C GLU A 224 15.08 3.31 13.09
N SER A 225 15.33 3.36 11.77
CA SER A 225 15.44 4.64 11.06
C SER A 225 14.11 5.36 10.98
N MET A 226 13.01 4.61 10.77
CA MET A 226 11.66 5.18 10.73
C MET A 226 11.21 5.65 12.11
N ILE A 227 11.36 4.83 13.14
CA ILE A 227 11.03 5.18 14.52
C ILE A 227 11.86 6.38 14.99
N LYS A 228 13.16 6.41 14.66
CA LYS A 228 14.00 7.58 14.94
C LYS A 228 13.47 8.84 14.27
N ALA A 229 13.14 8.77 12.98
CA ALA A 229 12.60 9.91 12.24
C ALA A 229 11.27 10.40 12.84
N VAL A 230 10.39 9.49 13.23
CA VAL A 230 9.13 9.80 13.93
C VAL A 230 9.38 10.49 15.26
N ASN A 231 10.28 9.96 16.09
CA ASN A 231 10.59 10.51 17.42
C ASN A 231 11.21 11.92 17.37
N GLU A 232 11.77 12.33 16.23
CA GLU A 232 12.30 13.67 16.00
C GLU A 232 11.24 14.66 15.48
N THR A 233 9.97 14.24 15.38
CA THR A 233 8.82 15.05 14.97
C THR A 233 7.73 15.03 16.06
N LYS A 234 6.62 15.74 15.81
CA LYS A 234 5.47 15.70 16.72
C LYS A 234 4.56 14.46 16.57
N ILE A 235 4.84 13.57 15.62
CA ILE A 235 4.10 12.32 15.44
C ILE A 235 4.33 11.45 16.69
N LYS A 236 3.26 10.97 17.28
CA LYS A 236 3.32 10.08 18.44
C LYS A 236 3.21 8.63 18.02
N HIS A 237 4.28 7.88 18.16
CA HIS A 237 4.25 6.44 18.02
C HIS A 237 3.58 5.84 19.28
N ILE A 238 2.45 5.17 19.07
CA ILE A 238 1.66 4.54 20.14
C ILE A 238 1.57 3.02 19.99
N GLY A 239 2.45 2.40 19.18
CA GLY A 239 2.58 0.94 19.07
C GLY A 239 2.98 0.27 20.39
N LYS A 240 3.19 -1.04 20.38
CA LYS A 240 3.58 -1.84 21.56
C LYS A 240 2.60 -1.69 22.73
N HIS A 241 1.31 -1.88 22.46
CA HIS A 241 0.22 -1.74 23.45
C HIS A 241 0.04 -0.31 23.99
N GLY A 242 0.51 0.70 23.27
CA GLY A 242 0.38 2.09 23.68
C GLY A 242 -1.07 2.57 23.62
N ARG A 243 -1.36 3.60 24.43
CA ARG A 243 -2.69 4.22 24.51
C ARG A 243 -2.58 5.73 24.40
N TYR A 244 -3.60 6.30 23.80
CA TYR A 244 -3.75 7.75 23.75
C TYR A 244 -5.22 8.14 23.93
N LYS A 245 -5.50 8.99 24.91
CA LYS A 245 -6.86 9.50 25.13
C LYS A 245 -7.01 10.88 24.52
N TYR A 246 -8.06 11.06 23.75
CA TYR A 246 -8.38 12.35 23.17
C TYR A 246 -9.89 12.55 23.09
N ARG A 247 -10.42 13.64 23.65
CA ARG A 247 -11.85 13.99 23.68
C ARG A 247 -12.76 12.81 24.09
N GLY A 248 -12.39 12.07 25.13
CA GLY A 248 -13.16 10.92 25.61
C GLY A 248 -13.12 9.67 24.75
N ILE A 249 -12.26 9.64 23.73
CA ILE A 249 -11.96 8.46 22.89
C ILE A 249 -10.64 7.84 23.37
N ASN A 250 -10.60 6.51 23.46
CA ASN A 250 -9.40 5.75 23.80
C ASN A 250 -8.83 5.10 22.53
N PHE A 251 -7.68 5.57 22.07
CA PHE A 251 -6.92 4.99 20.97
C PHE A 251 -5.96 3.95 21.52
N ILE A 252 -5.96 2.75 20.94
CA ILE A 252 -5.11 1.60 21.30
C ILE A 252 -4.26 1.28 20.08
N GLY A 253 -2.93 1.35 20.20
CA GLY A 253 -2.01 1.12 19.11
C GLY A 253 -1.30 -0.23 19.22
N GLU A 254 -1.26 -0.96 18.11
CA GLU A 254 -0.50 -2.20 17.99
C GLU A 254 0.36 -2.18 16.74
N ASP A 255 1.65 -2.35 16.95
CA ASP A 255 2.64 -2.48 15.87
C ASP A 255 2.53 -3.82 15.15
N PHE A 256 2.97 -3.85 13.90
CA PHE A 256 3.15 -5.11 13.17
C PHE A 256 4.16 -6.03 13.90
N GLY A 257 4.01 -7.35 13.73
CA GLY A 257 4.88 -8.34 14.36
C GLY A 257 4.45 -8.76 15.77
N TYR A 258 3.55 -8.03 16.41
CA TYR A 258 2.98 -8.42 17.70
C TYR A 258 1.68 -9.21 17.54
N ASN A 259 1.35 -10.01 18.55
CA ASN A 259 0.12 -10.80 18.54
C ASN A 259 -1.06 -9.93 19.00
N LEU A 260 -1.80 -9.36 18.04
CA LEU A 260 -2.93 -8.46 18.28
C LEU A 260 -3.96 -9.05 19.26
N ARG A 261 -4.32 -10.35 19.14
CA ARG A 261 -5.29 -10.99 20.04
C ARG A 261 -4.76 -11.06 21.48
N LYS A 262 -3.47 -11.37 21.66
CA LYS A 262 -2.81 -11.34 22.97
C LYS A 262 -2.79 -9.93 23.54
N CYS A 263 -2.41 -8.95 22.73
CA CYS A 263 -2.46 -7.54 23.10
C CYS A 263 -3.83 -7.13 23.65
N LEU A 264 -4.90 -7.44 22.92
CA LEU A 264 -6.27 -7.07 23.32
C LEU A 264 -6.74 -7.80 24.58
N ASN A 265 -6.24 -9.01 24.88
CA ASN A 265 -6.50 -9.71 26.14
C ASN A 265 -5.74 -9.09 27.33
N ASP A 266 -4.51 -8.63 27.09
CA ASP A 266 -3.64 -8.07 28.15
C ASP A 266 -4.02 -6.62 28.48
N ILE A 267 -4.69 -5.92 27.55
CA ILE A 267 -5.12 -4.55 27.72
C ILE A 267 -6.59 -4.49 28.17
N LYS A 268 -6.86 -3.96 29.34
CA LYS A 268 -8.23 -3.68 29.76
C LYS A 268 -8.78 -2.48 28.97
N GLN A 269 -9.79 -2.71 28.14
CA GLN A 269 -10.52 -1.67 27.43
C GLN A 269 -11.41 -0.92 28.42
N GLU A 270 -11.65 0.36 28.16
CA GLU A 270 -12.47 1.19 29.02
C GLU A 270 -13.96 1.04 28.65
N GLU A 271 -14.81 0.88 29.65
CA GLU A 271 -16.25 0.83 29.46
C GLU A 271 -16.84 2.23 29.30
N GLY A 272 -17.89 2.36 28.52
CA GLY A 272 -18.65 3.60 28.36
C GLY A 272 -18.00 4.69 27.50
N ILE A 273 -16.84 4.40 26.89
CA ILE A 273 -16.17 5.29 25.92
C ILE A 273 -15.81 4.54 24.64
N PRO A 274 -15.71 5.23 23.49
CA PRO A 274 -15.26 4.59 22.26
C PRO A 274 -13.81 4.11 22.38
N ASN A 275 -13.56 2.80 22.24
CA ASN A 275 -12.22 2.23 22.11
C ASN A 275 -11.92 2.05 20.63
N ILE A 276 -10.87 2.70 20.10
CA ILE A 276 -10.44 2.63 18.71
C ILE A 276 -9.12 1.91 18.65
N LEU A 277 -9.09 0.79 17.91
CA LEU A 277 -7.90 0.03 17.64
C LEU A 277 -7.21 0.55 16.37
N LEU A 278 -5.91 0.80 16.47
CA LEU A 278 -5.03 1.14 15.35
C LEU A 278 -4.06 -0.02 15.14
N SER A 279 -4.17 -0.71 14.02
CA SER A 279 -3.20 -1.73 13.60
C SER A 279 -3.21 -1.83 12.08
N HIS A 280 -2.10 -2.27 11.48
CA HIS A 280 -1.92 -2.19 10.04
C HIS A 280 -2.75 -3.24 9.27
N ILE A 281 -2.67 -4.52 9.67
CA ILE A 281 -3.29 -5.62 8.94
C ILE A 281 -4.71 -5.89 9.44
N PRO A 282 -5.73 -5.95 8.55
CA PRO A 282 -7.13 -6.19 8.92
C PRO A 282 -7.41 -7.68 9.20
N ILE A 283 -6.84 -8.22 10.28
CA ILE A 283 -6.91 -9.66 10.62
C ILE A 283 -8.16 -10.08 11.40
N MET A 284 -9.03 -9.13 11.76
CA MET A 284 -10.22 -9.40 12.57
C MET A 284 -11.47 -8.79 11.92
N LYS A 285 -12.59 -9.52 12.00
CA LYS A 285 -13.91 -9.04 11.59
C LYS A 285 -14.61 -8.28 12.72
N PRO A 286 -15.69 -7.52 12.43
CA PRO A 286 -16.43 -6.78 13.46
C PRO A 286 -16.89 -7.66 14.64
N GLU A 287 -17.37 -8.88 14.38
CA GLU A 287 -17.83 -9.81 15.40
C GLU A 287 -16.70 -10.29 16.32
N GLU A 288 -15.46 -10.31 15.81
CA GLU A 288 -14.28 -10.72 16.59
C GLU A 288 -13.80 -9.58 17.50
N ILE A 289 -13.80 -8.33 17.02
CA ILE A 289 -13.38 -7.18 17.82
C ILE A 289 -14.40 -6.83 18.92
N ALA A 290 -15.66 -7.24 18.75
CA ALA A 290 -16.73 -7.10 19.74
C ALA A 290 -16.35 -7.76 21.07
N GLN A 291 -15.67 -8.92 21.02
CA GLN A 291 -15.22 -9.67 22.21
C GLN A 291 -14.24 -8.88 23.10
N TYR A 292 -13.60 -7.86 22.52
CA TYR A 292 -12.61 -7.02 23.17
C TYR A 292 -13.13 -5.61 23.48
N ASN A 293 -14.42 -5.36 23.37
CA ASN A 293 -15.03 -4.04 23.55
C ASN A 293 -14.34 -2.94 22.67
N ILE A 294 -13.99 -3.31 21.44
CA ILE A 294 -13.47 -2.36 20.44
C ILE A 294 -14.64 -1.85 19.61
N PHE A 295 -14.85 -0.53 19.61
CA PHE A 295 -15.88 0.12 18.83
C PHE A 295 -15.51 0.21 17.36
N LEU A 296 -14.26 0.60 17.08
CA LEU A 296 -13.76 0.78 15.72
C LEU A 296 -12.34 0.26 15.59
N PHE A 297 -12.08 -0.55 14.56
CA PHE A 297 -10.75 -0.96 14.15
C PHE A 297 -10.38 -0.26 12.83
N LEU A 298 -9.27 0.48 12.82
CA LEU A 298 -8.72 1.16 11.65
C LEU A 298 -7.50 0.41 11.13
N ALA A 299 -7.55 0.00 9.87
CA ALA A 299 -6.49 -0.77 9.22
C ALA A 299 -6.24 -0.35 7.76
N GLY A 300 -5.11 -0.76 7.19
CA GLY A 300 -4.69 -0.54 5.81
C GLY A 300 -4.28 -1.83 5.11
N HIS A 301 -3.03 -1.87 4.62
CA HIS A 301 -2.34 -3.05 4.08
C HIS A 301 -2.81 -3.56 2.71
N THR A 302 -4.10 -3.60 2.47
CA THR A 302 -4.67 -4.27 1.29
C THR A 302 -4.50 -3.49 -0.01
N HIS A 303 -4.27 -2.18 0.09
CA HIS A 303 -4.26 -1.23 -1.05
C HIS A 303 -5.50 -1.31 -1.96
N GLY A 304 -6.61 -1.95 -1.52
CA GLY A 304 -7.72 -2.31 -2.40
C GLY A 304 -7.26 -3.20 -3.58
N GLY A 305 -6.16 -3.96 -3.39
CA GLY A 305 -5.51 -4.79 -4.40
C GLY A 305 -4.71 -4.03 -5.44
N GLN A 306 -4.62 -2.72 -5.36
CA GLN A 306 -3.86 -1.75 -6.14
C GLN A 306 -4.00 -1.84 -7.68
N LEU A 307 -3.80 -3.03 -8.27
CA LEU A 307 -3.83 -3.28 -9.72
C LEU A 307 -4.85 -4.40 -10.04
N PHE A 308 -5.92 -4.07 -10.76
CA PHE A 308 -6.81 -5.09 -11.30
C PHE A 308 -6.03 -6.05 -12.22
N PRO A 309 -6.19 -7.40 -12.10
CA PRO A 309 -7.15 -8.14 -11.27
C PRO A 309 -6.59 -8.62 -9.91
N LEU A 310 -5.47 -8.09 -9.42
CA LEU A 310 -4.81 -8.54 -8.18
C LEU A 310 -5.68 -8.35 -6.93
N HIS A 311 -6.74 -7.51 -7.00
CA HIS A 311 -7.72 -7.32 -5.93
C HIS A 311 -8.41 -8.63 -5.52
N ILE A 312 -8.52 -9.62 -6.41
CA ILE A 312 -9.09 -10.95 -6.11
C ILE A 312 -8.22 -11.66 -5.05
N PHE A 313 -6.89 -11.61 -5.21
CA PHE A 313 -5.95 -12.20 -4.25
C PHE A 313 -5.99 -11.49 -2.91
N ALA A 314 -5.97 -10.15 -2.93
CA ALA A 314 -6.04 -9.35 -1.71
C ALA A 314 -7.37 -9.58 -0.95
N TYR A 315 -8.48 -9.72 -1.66
CA TYR A 315 -9.79 -10.06 -1.08
C TYR A 315 -9.78 -11.44 -0.40
N CYS A 316 -9.20 -12.45 -1.04
CA CYS A 316 -9.13 -13.81 -0.49
C CYS A 316 -8.15 -13.95 0.68
N ALA A 317 -7.14 -13.09 0.76
CA ALA A 317 -6.07 -13.18 1.76
C ALA A 317 -6.39 -12.46 3.09
N ASN A 318 -7.40 -11.57 3.12
CA ASN A 318 -7.68 -10.72 4.29
C ASN A 318 -9.06 -10.98 4.88
N ALA A 319 -9.21 -10.82 6.19
CA ALA A 319 -10.49 -10.95 6.88
C ALA A 319 -11.47 -9.84 6.46
N CYS A 320 -10.96 -8.61 6.25
CA CYS A 320 -11.65 -7.47 5.66
C CYS A 320 -10.77 -6.89 4.56
N PHE A 321 -11.38 -6.49 3.43
CA PHE A 321 -10.61 -6.10 2.24
C PHE A 321 -10.52 -4.58 2.04
N SER A 322 -11.64 -3.88 1.96
CA SER A 322 -11.72 -2.43 1.72
C SER A 322 -13.06 -1.88 2.17
N GLY A 323 -13.07 -0.65 2.71
CA GLY A 323 -14.27 0.03 3.16
C GLY A 323 -14.68 -0.30 4.59
N LEU A 324 -15.94 0.01 4.92
CA LEU A 324 -16.50 -0.16 6.26
C LEU A 324 -17.26 -1.48 6.37
N TYR A 325 -16.91 -2.26 7.38
CA TYR A 325 -17.62 -3.46 7.83
C TYR A 325 -18.22 -3.19 9.20
N SER A 326 -19.38 -3.77 9.47
CA SER A 326 -20.06 -3.64 10.77
C SER A 326 -20.64 -4.99 11.16
N ASP A 327 -20.73 -5.25 12.46
CA ASP A 327 -21.48 -6.39 13.00
C ASP A 327 -22.99 -6.23 12.72
N SER A 328 -23.76 -7.26 13.00
CA SER A 328 -25.22 -7.29 12.75
C SER A 328 -25.98 -6.20 13.53
N GLU A 329 -25.48 -5.79 14.71
CA GLU A 329 -26.08 -4.77 15.55
C GLU A 329 -25.54 -3.36 15.26
N LYS A 330 -24.56 -3.24 14.34
CA LYS A 330 -23.86 -2.00 13.99
C LYS A 330 -23.21 -1.29 15.19
N LYS A 331 -22.73 -2.07 16.15
CA LYS A 331 -22.05 -1.59 17.36
C LYS A 331 -20.54 -1.64 17.26
N HIS A 332 -20.01 -2.51 16.40
CA HIS A 332 -18.59 -2.73 16.20
C HIS A 332 -18.24 -2.61 14.72
N HIS A 333 -17.16 -1.90 14.42
CA HIS A 333 -16.85 -1.53 13.05
C HIS A 333 -15.38 -1.81 12.72
N VAL A 334 -15.11 -2.23 11.49
CA VAL A 334 -13.77 -2.31 10.91
C VAL A 334 -13.73 -1.44 9.65
N PHE A 335 -12.85 -0.48 9.59
CA PHE A 335 -12.62 0.30 8.38
C PHE A 335 -11.23 0.00 7.84
N VAL A 336 -11.19 -0.50 6.61
CA VAL A 336 -9.96 -0.80 5.88
C VAL A 336 -9.79 0.22 4.77
N SER A 337 -8.76 1.04 4.86
CA SER A 337 -8.44 2.04 3.84
C SER A 337 -7.67 1.41 2.68
N GLU A 338 -7.89 1.91 1.47
CA GLU A 338 -7.10 1.52 0.29
C GLU A 338 -5.71 2.19 0.24
N GLY A 339 -5.37 2.98 1.26
CA GLY A 339 -4.05 3.61 1.38
C GLY A 339 -3.91 4.96 0.68
N VAL A 340 -2.92 5.73 1.14
CA VAL A 340 -2.65 7.09 0.66
C VAL A 340 -1.75 7.10 -0.57
N ASN A 341 -0.72 6.25 -0.60
CA ASN A 341 0.17 6.08 -1.74
C ASN A 341 0.21 4.62 -2.22
N ASN A 342 1.19 4.24 -2.97
CA ASN A 342 1.26 2.96 -3.67
C ASN A 342 2.47 2.15 -3.19
N ALA A 343 2.28 0.86 -3.00
CA ALA A 343 3.40 -0.08 -2.94
C ALA A 343 3.91 -0.31 -4.38
N LEU A 344 5.18 -0.24 -4.61
CA LEU A 344 5.96 -0.43 -5.82
C LEU A 344 5.42 0.31 -7.07
N PRO A 345 4.48 -0.20 -7.94
CA PRO A 345 4.13 0.58 -9.12
C PRO A 345 3.35 1.86 -8.71
N PRO A 346 3.79 3.06 -9.18
CA PRO A 346 3.10 4.31 -8.84
C PRO A 346 1.80 4.45 -9.64
N MET A 347 0.93 3.47 -9.55
CA MET A 347 -0.35 3.43 -10.27
C MET A 347 -1.42 2.67 -9.51
N ARG A 348 -2.68 3.02 -9.76
CA ARG A 348 -3.87 2.39 -9.20
C ARG A 348 -4.89 2.10 -10.30
N VAL A 349 -5.28 0.83 -10.44
CA VAL A 349 -6.29 0.39 -11.41
C VAL A 349 -7.33 -0.44 -10.69
N GLY A 350 -8.55 0.07 -10.60
CA GLY A 350 -9.66 -0.58 -9.89
C GLY A 350 -9.75 -0.25 -8.39
N CYS A 351 -8.88 0.61 -7.87
CA CYS A 351 -8.91 1.13 -6.51
C CYS A 351 -8.57 2.61 -6.49
N SER A 352 -8.61 3.26 -5.33
CA SER A 352 -8.41 4.71 -5.17
C SER A 352 -7.29 5.04 -4.18
N ARG A 353 -6.75 6.24 -4.27
CA ARG A 353 -6.00 6.90 -3.20
C ARG A 353 -7.01 7.41 -2.17
N VAL A 354 -6.99 6.92 -0.92
CA VAL A 354 -8.08 7.16 0.04
C VAL A 354 -7.60 7.90 1.28
N PHE A 355 -8.36 8.96 1.62
CA PHE A 355 -8.36 9.58 2.95
C PHE A 355 -9.66 9.22 3.66
N GLY A 356 -9.56 8.49 4.78
CA GLY A 356 -10.72 8.12 5.59
C GLY A 356 -11.05 9.21 6.62
N VAL A 357 -12.19 9.88 6.49
CA VAL A 357 -12.68 10.88 7.44
C VAL A 357 -13.80 10.26 8.25
N ILE A 358 -13.49 9.88 9.49
CA ILE A 358 -14.43 9.21 10.40
C ILE A 358 -14.88 10.20 11.47
N THR A 359 -16.17 10.49 11.50
CA THR A 359 -16.77 11.30 12.57
C THR A 359 -17.43 10.39 13.57
N ILE A 360 -17.05 10.54 14.86
CA ILE A 360 -17.74 9.90 15.98
C ILE A 360 -18.57 10.96 16.69
N GLU A 361 -19.84 10.65 16.92
CA GLU A 361 -20.79 11.52 17.60
C GLU A 361 -21.72 10.72 18.53
N GLY A 362 -22.40 11.41 19.46
CA GLY A 362 -23.42 10.80 20.31
C GLY A 362 -24.69 10.41 19.53
N GLU A 363 -25.47 9.54 20.11
CA GLU A 363 -26.84 9.24 19.65
C GLU A 363 -27.79 10.38 19.98
#